data_54c651c4c8d3508cf5119f0968206523
#
_entry.id   54c651c4c8d3508cf5119f0968206523
#
_cell.length_a   1.000
_cell.length_b   1.000
_cell.length_c   1.000
_cell.angle_alpha   90.00
_cell.angle_beta   90.00
_cell.angle_gamma   90.00
#
_symmetry.space_group_name_H-M   'P 1'
#
loop_
_entity.id
_entity.type
_entity.pdbx_description
1 polymer ?
#
loop_
_entity_poly.entity_id
_entity_poly.type
_entity_poly.pdbx_seq_one_letter_code
_entity_poly.pdbx_strand_id
1 'polypeptide(L)'
;MTCYLTDETSADDLALGYTDGVFTAAKLYPANATTNSAHGVTNINALDAVFERMQEIGMPLLVHGEVTDPEVDIFDREAVFIERVLLLLTAKFPKLKIVMEHITTKDAVDFVRTQEDQMAATITVHHLLLNRNDVFQGGIHPHRYCLPIAK
;
A
#
# COMPACT_ATOMS: atom_id res chain seq x y z
N MET A 1 16.72 0.02 -7.23
CA MET A 1 15.85 -1.02 -6.60
C MET A 1 14.83 -0.38 -5.68
N THR A 2 13.83 -1.11 -5.20
CA THR A 2 12.88 -0.65 -4.17
C THR A 2 13.32 -1.21 -2.82
N CYS A 3 13.37 -0.37 -1.78
CA CYS A 3 13.46 -0.83 -0.39
C CYS A 3 12.07 -0.96 0.22
N TYR A 4 11.91 -1.68 1.34
CA TYR A 4 10.66 -1.67 2.09
C TYR A 4 10.86 -1.01 3.46
N LEU A 5 9.78 -0.40 3.96
CA LEU A 5 9.77 0.31 5.24
C LEU A 5 9.51 -0.65 6.41
N THR A 6 10.18 -0.38 7.51
CA THR A 6 9.94 -0.99 8.82
C THR A 6 9.76 0.13 9.85
N ASP A 7 9.30 -0.20 11.04
CA ASP A 7 9.17 0.79 12.14
C ASP A 7 10.49 1.49 12.51
N GLU A 8 11.64 0.89 12.14
CA GLU A 8 13.00 1.40 12.43
C GLU A 8 13.67 2.08 11.23
N THR A 9 12.92 2.32 10.14
CA THR A 9 13.50 2.93 8.94
C THR A 9 14.05 4.33 9.22
N SER A 10 15.33 4.54 8.93
CA SER A 10 15.99 5.85 9.03
C SER A 10 15.66 6.72 7.82
N ALA A 11 15.17 7.94 8.06
CA ALA A 11 14.89 8.90 7.00
C ALA A 11 16.16 9.33 6.25
N ASP A 12 17.28 9.46 6.95
CA ASP A 12 18.57 9.88 6.37
C ASP A 12 19.17 8.79 5.50
N ASP A 13 19.16 7.52 5.97
CA ASP A 13 19.66 6.39 5.18
C ASP A 13 18.81 6.17 3.92
N LEU A 14 17.50 6.33 4.04
CA LEU A 14 16.58 6.27 2.91
C LEU A 14 16.89 7.35 1.86
N ALA A 15 17.07 8.59 2.32
CA ALA A 15 17.37 9.72 1.45
C ALA A 15 18.75 9.57 0.78
N LEU A 16 19.74 9.07 1.50
CA LEU A 16 21.07 8.79 0.95
C LEU A 16 20.98 7.74 -0.16
N GLY A 17 20.32 6.62 0.11
CA GLY A 17 20.14 5.55 -0.89
C GLY A 17 19.36 5.99 -2.13
N TYR A 18 18.41 6.92 -1.98
CA TYR A 18 17.70 7.53 -3.12
C TYR A 18 18.60 8.45 -3.93
N THR A 19 19.36 9.32 -3.25
CA THR A 19 20.31 10.27 -3.89
C THR A 19 21.39 9.55 -4.65
N ASP A 20 21.91 8.46 -4.10
CA ASP A 20 22.96 7.62 -4.71
C ASP A 20 22.40 6.71 -5.84
N GLY A 21 21.09 6.77 -6.13
CA GLY A 21 20.46 5.97 -7.16
C GLY A 21 20.33 4.48 -6.84
N VAL A 22 20.57 4.08 -5.58
CA VAL A 22 20.38 2.71 -5.09
C VAL A 22 18.90 2.37 -4.97
N PHE A 23 18.12 3.28 -4.37
CA PHE A 23 16.67 3.17 -4.27
C PHE A 23 15.97 4.07 -5.28
N THR A 24 14.83 3.63 -5.80
CA THR A 24 13.96 4.40 -6.69
C THR A 24 12.60 4.68 -6.05
N ALA A 25 12.22 3.90 -5.06
CA ALA A 25 10.97 4.01 -4.32
C ALA A 25 11.10 3.26 -2.98
N ALA A 26 10.21 3.55 -2.04
CA ALA A 26 10.07 2.77 -0.81
C ALA A 26 8.69 2.09 -0.78
N LYS A 27 8.65 0.84 -0.29
CA LYS A 27 7.43 0.04 -0.18
C LYS A 27 6.93 -0.01 1.26
N LEU A 28 5.68 0.36 1.46
CA LEU A 28 4.93 0.19 2.70
C LEU A 28 4.14 -1.09 2.66
N TYR A 29 4.44 -2.00 3.58
CA TYR A 29 3.62 -3.16 3.94
C TYR A 29 3.15 -2.98 5.37
N PRO A 30 1.82 -2.97 5.66
CA PRO A 30 1.37 -3.23 7.03
C PRO A 30 1.87 -4.61 7.48
N ALA A 31 2.34 -4.69 8.73
CA ALA A 31 2.86 -5.95 9.27
C ALA A 31 1.84 -7.08 9.12
N ASN A 32 2.26 -8.23 8.61
CA ASN A 32 1.43 -9.42 8.36
C ASN A 32 0.29 -9.24 7.32
N ALA A 33 0.30 -8.18 6.53
CA ALA A 33 -0.71 -7.97 5.49
C ALA A 33 -0.59 -8.95 4.32
N THR A 34 0.61 -9.41 4.02
CA THR A 34 0.90 -10.30 2.89
C THR A 34 2.07 -11.23 3.19
N THR A 35 2.47 -12.06 2.22
CA THR A 35 3.61 -12.97 2.34
C THR A 35 4.89 -12.20 2.66
N ASN A 36 5.70 -12.72 3.60
CA ASN A 36 6.99 -12.14 4.03
C ASN A 36 6.90 -10.70 4.56
N SER A 37 5.76 -10.27 5.10
CA SER A 37 5.55 -8.92 5.66
C SER A 37 5.57 -8.85 7.19
N ALA A 38 6.09 -9.88 7.88
CA ALA A 38 6.14 -9.90 9.34
C ALA A 38 6.94 -8.73 9.96
N HIS A 39 7.96 -8.24 9.24
CA HIS A 39 8.75 -7.06 9.63
C HIS A 39 8.24 -5.75 9.02
N GLY A 40 7.03 -5.75 8.47
CA GLY A 40 6.38 -4.56 7.95
C GLY A 40 6.04 -3.56 9.04
N VAL A 41 5.40 -2.47 8.63
CA VAL A 41 5.07 -1.35 9.53
C VAL A 41 3.92 -1.73 10.45
N THR A 42 4.13 -1.59 11.77
CA THR A 42 3.09 -1.81 12.79
C THR A 42 2.42 -0.50 13.21
N ASN A 43 3.18 0.61 13.17
CA ASN A 43 2.69 1.93 13.51
C ASN A 43 3.11 2.95 12.45
N ILE A 44 2.18 3.29 11.56
CA ILE A 44 2.46 4.22 10.46
C ILE A 44 2.88 5.62 10.94
N ASN A 45 2.41 6.06 12.12
CA ASN A 45 2.78 7.36 12.67
C ASN A 45 4.24 7.43 13.14
N ALA A 46 4.90 6.30 13.35
CA ALA A 46 6.33 6.26 13.66
C ALA A 46 7.20 6.68 12.45
N LEU A 47 6.63 6.66 11.24
CA LEU A 47 7.31 6.98 10.00
C LEU A 47 7.12 8.42 9.52
N ASP A 48 6.59 9.31 10.35
CA ASP A 48 6.33 10.69 9.97
C ASP A 48 7.57 11.39 9.39
N ALA A 49 8.72 11.26 10.04
CA ALA A 49 9.98 11.83 9.55
C ALA A 49 10.43 11.21 8.20
N VAL A 50 10.14 9.94 7.99
CA VAL A 50 10.43 9.24 6.73
C VAL A 50 9.55 9.78 5.61
N PHE A 51 8.23 9.93 5.83
CA PHE A 51 7.31 10.47 4.84
C PHE A 51 7.60 11.95 4.52
N GLU A 52 7.92 12.75 5.54
CA GLU A 52 8.37 14.15 5.35
C GLU A 52 9.59 14.19 4.43
N ARG A 53 10.59 13.34 4.72
CA ARG A 53 11.80 13.29 3.91
C ARG A 53 11.55 12.79 2.49
N MET A 54 10.69 11.80 2.32
CA MET A 54 10.31 11.28 1.01
C MET A 54 9.62 12.36 0.15
N GLN A 55 8.68 13.13 0.72
CA GLN A 55 8.03 14.21 -0.03
C GLN A 55 9.00 15.34 -0.40
N GLU A 56 9.98 15.68 0.46
CA GLU A 56 11.02 16.68 0.17
C GLU A 56 11.89 16.29 -1.04
N ILE A 57 12.32 15.03 -1.09
CA ILE A 57 13.21 14.54 -2.16
C ILE A 57 12.45 14.01 -3.37
N GLY A 58 11.12 13.97 -3.32
CA GLY A 58 10.26 13.47 -4.40
C GLY A 58 10.31 11.95 -4.60
N MET A 59 10.71 11.19 -3.57
CA MET A 59 10.78 9.72 -3.59
C MET A 59 9.38 9.11 -3.50
N PRO A 60 8.96 8.22 -4.42
CA PRO A 60 7.63 7.61 -4.36
C PRO A 60 7.47 6.59 -3.24
N LEU A 61 6.30 6.60 -2.59
CA LEU A 61 5.83 5.58 -1.66
C LEU A 61 4.91 4.59 -2.39
N LEU A 62 5.29 3.32 -2.41
CA LEU A 62 4.47 2.23 -2.94
C LEU A 62 3.74 1.55 -1.78
N VAL A 63 2.43 1.38 -1.87
CA VAL A 63 1.62 0.94 -0.73
C VAL A 63 0.89 -0.37 -1.01
N HIS A 64 1.02 -1.36 -0.13
CA HIS A 64 0.06 -2.45 0.00
C HIS A 64 -1.10 -1.96 0.86
N GLY A 65 -2.24 -1.69 0.24
CA GLY A 65 -3.33 -0.92 0.83
C GLY A 65 -4.37 -1.77 1.56
N GLU A 66 -4.00 -2.60 2.53
CA GLU A 66 -4.94 -3.37 3.35
C GLU A 66 -4.63 -3.22 4.84
N VAL A 67 -5.68 -3.10 5.67
CA VAL A 67 -5.53 -3.21 7.13
C VAL A 67 -5.36 -4.68 7.54
N THR A 68 -4.73 -4.91 8.70
CA THR A 68 -4.50 -6.26 9.26
C THR A 68 -5.33 -6.54 10.51
N ASP A 69 -6.27 -5.65 10.84
CA ASP A 69 -7.20 -5.80 11.94
C ASP A 69 -8.06 -7.07 11.73
N PRO A 70 -8.02 -8.07 12.65
CA PRO A 70 -8.77 -9.31 12.51
C PRO A 70 -10.28 -9.13 12.57
N GLU A 71 -10.77 -8.03 13.13
CA GLU A 71 -12.21 -7.71 13.18
C GLU A 71 -12.74 -7.12 11.86
N VAL A 72 -11.84 -6.78 10.92
CA VAL A 72 -12.24 -6.30 9.59
C VAL A 72 -12.34 -7.46 8.61
N ASP A 73 -13.51 -7.57 7.96
CA ASP A 73 -13.72 -8.56 6.90
C ASP A 73 -12.63 -8.43 5.83
N ILE A 74 -12.11 -9.56 5.38
CA ILE A 74 -11.00 -9.61 4.41
C ILE A 74 -11.35 -8.86 3.10
N PHE A 75 -12.62 -8.81 2.73
CA PHE A 75 -13.06 -8.09 1.54
C PHE A 75 -13.19 -6.57 1.74
N ASP A 76 -13.20 -6.07 2.98
CA ASP A 76 -13.32 -4.65 3.31
C ASP A 76 -11.99 -4.00 3.65
N ARG A 77 -10.90 -4.77 3.80
CA ARG A 77 -9.59 -4.30 4.26
C ARG A 77 -9.01 -3.15 3.45
N GLU A 78 -9.20 -3.14 2.14
CA GLU A 78 -8.71 -2.06 1.28
C GLU A 78 -9.49 -0.76 1.49
N ALA A 79 -10.83 -0.82 1.54
CA ALA A 79 -11.67 0.34 1.81
C ALA A 79 -11.38 0.95 3.20
N VAL A 80 -11.24 0.10 4.20
CA VAL A 80 -10.89 0.52 5.58
C VAL A 80 -9.49 1.11 5.65
N PHE A 81 -8.53 0.61 4.86
CA PHE A 81 -7.18 1.19 4.78
C PHE A 81 -7.21 2.60 4.18
N ILE A 82 -8.01 2.81 3.15
CA ILE A 82 -8.21 4.14 2.58
C ILE A 82 -8.73 5.10 3.65
N GLU A 83 -9.79 4.71 4.36
CA GLU A 83 -10.43 5.54 5.38
C GLU A 83 -9.50 5.84 6.57
N ARG A 84 -8.87 4.81 7.13
CA ARG A 84 -8.10 4.93 8.38
C ARG A 84 -6.66 5.40 8.19
N VAL A 85 -6.09 5.21 6.99
CA VAL A 85 -4.66 5.44 6.74
C VAL A 85 -4.44 6.45 5.62
N LEU A 86 -4.92 6.17 4.40
CA LEU A 86 -4.55 6.99 3.25
C LEU A 86 -5.13 8.41 3.30
N LEU A 87 -6.37 8.58 3.76
CA LEU A 87 -6.97 9.92 3.93
C LEU A 87 -6.15 10.78 4.88
N LEU A 88 -5.65 10.21 5.97
CA LEU A 88 -4.83 10.93 6.94
C LEU A 88 -3.42 11.20 6.39
N LEU A 89 -2.84 10.23 5.71
CA LEU A 89 -1.50 10.33 5.14
C LEU A 89 -1.44 11.41 4.05
N THR A 90 -2.39 11.42 3.11
CA THR A 90 -2.45 12.42 2.04
C THR A 90 -2.73 13.83 2.57
N ALA A 91 -3.56 13.96 3.60
CA ALA A 91 -3.82 15.25 4.26
C ALA A 91 -2.57 15.78 4.98
N LYS A 92 -1.80 14.88 5.63
CA LYS A 92 -0.59 15.25 6.39
C LYS A 92 0.61 15.53 5.50
N PHE A 93 0.77 14.78 4.40
CA PHE A 93 1.90 14.88 3.47
C PHE A 93 1.40 15.15 2.04
N PRO A 94 0.95 16.38 1.74
CA PRO A 94 0.25 16.69 0.48
C PRO A 94 1.15 16.68 -0.77
N LYS A 95 2.46 16.55 -0.61
CA LYS A 95 3.42 16.45 -1.73
C LYS A 95 4.02 15.04 -1.86
N LEU A 96 3.69 14.12 -0.96
CA LEU A 96 4.17 12.74 -1.01
C LEU A 96 3.55 12.03 -2.22
N LYS A 97 4.37 11.57 -3.14
CA LYS A 97 3.91 10.77 -4.27
C LYS A 97 3.59 9.36 -3.81
N ILE A 98 2.35 8.92 -4.01
CA ILE A 98 1.90 7.61 -3.55
C ILE A 98 1.46 6.77 -4.75
N VAL A 99 1.87 5.50 -4.77
CA VAL A 99 1.34 4.49 -5.70
C VAL A 99 0.63 3.43 -4.88
N MET A 100 -0.69 3.39 -4.98
CA MET A 100 -1.51 2.32 -4.40
C MET A 100 -1.42 1.10 -5.32
N GLU A 101 -0.61 0.11 -4.92
CA GLU A 101 -0.33 -1.04 -5.77
C GLU A 101 -1.45 -2.08 -5.72
N HIS A 102 -1.64 -2.80 -6.86
CA HIS A 102 -2.56 -3.95 -7.01
C HIS A 102 -3.95 -3.71 -6.42
N ILE A 103 -4.54 -2.53 -6.66
CA ILE A 103 -5.88 -2.21 -6.16
C ILE A 103 -6.92 -3.19 -6.70
N THR A 104 -7.94 -3.46 -5.91
CA THR A 104 -8.96 -4.47 -6.25
C THR A 104 -10.40 -4.01 -5.97
N THR A 105 -10.60 -2.80 -5.45
CA THR A 105 -11.93 -2.26 -5.15
C THR A 105 -12.28 -1.03 -5.98
N LYS A 106 -13.59 -0.79 -6.10
CA LYS A 106 -14.11 0.47 -6.64
C LYS A 106 -13.69 1.66 -5.78
N ASP A 107 -13.68 1.47 -4.44
CA ASP A 107 -13.30 2.51 -3.48
C ASP A 107 -11.88 3.01 -3.73
N ALA A 108 -10.93 2.09 -4.01
CA ALA A 108 -9.56 2.45 -4.36
C ALA A 108 -9.48 3.22 -5.67
N VAL A 109 -10.22 2.80 -6.71
CA VAL A 109 -10.28 3.52 -7.99
C VAL A 109 -10.81 4.93 -7.79
N ASP A 110 -11.93 5.06 -7.09
CA ASP A 110 -12.58 6.36 -6.85
C ASP A 110 -11.65 7.26 -6.02
N PHE A 111 -11.03 6.75 -4.97
CA PHE A 111 -10.09 7.49 -4.14
C PHE A 111 -8.90 8.01 -4.96
N VAL A 112 -8.21 7.14 -5.70
CA VAL A 112 -7.05 7.54 -6.53
C VAL A 112 -7.41 8.63 -7.53
N ARG A 113 -8.59 8.55 -8.15
CA ARG A 113 -9.07 9.56 -9.11
C ARG A 113 -9.32 10.94 -8.48
N THR A 114 -9.53 11.02 -7.16
CA THR A 114 -9.71 12.30 -6.45
C THR A 114 -8.39 12.96 -6.03
N GLN A 115 -7.26 12.25 -6.13
CA GLN A 115 -5.95 12.72 -5.61
C GLN A 115 -5.08 13.42 -6.66
N GLU A 116 -5.63 13.70 -7.85
CA GLU A 116 -4.93 14.40 -8.95
C GLU A 116 -3.55 13.80 -9.26
N ASP A 117 -2.50 14.65 -9.32
CA ASP A 117 -1.13 14.24 -9.68
C ASP A 117 -0.33 13.62 -8.51
N GLN A 118 -0.92 13.59 -7.30
CA GLN A 118 -0.23 13.08 -6.11
C GLN A 118 -0.23 11.55 -6.05
N MET A 119 -1.24 10.90 -6.63
CA MET A 119 -1.45 9.47 -6.49
C MET A 119 -1.62 8.76 -7.82
N ALA A 120 -1.02 7.58 -7.91
CA ALA A 120 -1.25 6.61 -8.96
C ALA A 120 -1.67 5.26 -8.37
N ALA A 121 -2.12 4.35 -9.21
CA ALA A 121 -2.39 2.97 -8.82
C ALA A 121 -1.90 1.99 -9.86
N THR A 122 -1.69 0.74 -9.43
CA THR A 122 -1.49 -0.40 -10.31
C THR A 122 -2.60 -1.43 -10.12
N ILE A 123 -2.94 -2.16 -11.17
CA ILE A 123 -3.88 -3.28 -11.13
C ILE A 123 -3.18 -4.49 -11.73
N THR A 124 -3.16 -5.60 -11.02
CA THR A 124 -2.59 -6.85 -11.54
C THR A 124 -3.58 -7.58 -12.43
N VAL A 125 -3.07 -8.41 -13.35
CA VAL A 125 -3.89 -9.11 -14.34
C VAL A 125 -4.98 -9.96 -13.68
N HIS A 126 -4.68 -10.65 -12.60
CA HIS A 126 -5.67 -11.48 -11.90
C HIS A 126 -6.79 -10.64 -11.25
N HIS A 127 -6.53 -9.41 -10.77
CA HIS A 127 -7.56 -8.51 -10.28
C HIS A 127 -8.45 -7.90 -11.37
N LEU A 128 -8.01 -7.96 -12.64
CA LEU A 128 -8.85 -7.62 -13.79
C LEU A 128 -9.71 -8.78 -14.28
N LEU A 129 -9.26 -10.02 -14.06
CA LEU A 129 -9.89 -11.23 -14.61
C LEU A 129 -10.77 -11.97 -13.59
N LEU A 130 -10.49 -11.85 -12.29
CA LEU A 130 -11.15 -12.58 -11.22
C LEU A 130 -11.83 -11.61 -10.25
N ASN A 131 -12.96 -12.07 -9.71
CA ASN A 131 -13.64 -11.44 -8.59
C ASN A 131 -13.85 -12.46 -7.46
N ARG A 132 -14.36 -12.02 -6.31
CA ARG A 132 -14.53 -12.89 -5.13
C ARG A 132 -15.41 -14.12 -5.39
N ASN A 133 -16.38 -14.06 -6.31
CA ASN A 133 -17.21 -15.23 -6.63
C ASN A 133 -16.38 -16.34 -7.27
N ASP A 134 -15.35 -16.00 -8.03
CA ASP A 134 -14.47 -16.99 -8.66
C ASP A 134 -13.71 -17.84 -7.64
N VAL A 135 -13.49 -17.32 -6.42
CA VAL A 135 -12.87 -18.07 -5.32
C VAL A 135 -13.79 -19.17 -4.78
N PHE A 136 -15.10 -18.99 -4.88
CA PHE A 136 -16.11 -19.83 -4.21
C PHE A 136 -17.06 -20.56 -5.17
N GLN A 137 -17.17 -20.16 -6.44
CA GLN A 137 -18.14 -20.74 -7.37
C GLN A 137 -17.85 -22.22 -7.65
N GLY A 138 -18.80 -23.09 -7.28
CA GLY A 138 -18.66 -24.53 -7.45
C GLY A 138 -17.81 -25.21 -6.40
N GLY A 139 -17.36 -24.49 -5.37
CA GLY A 139 -16.50 -24.93 -4.29
C GLY A 139 -15.38 -23.93 -3.97
N ILE A 140 -14.52 -24.24 -3.04
CA ILE A 140 -13.39 -23.39 -2.69
C ILE A 140 -12.25 -23.64 -3.67
N HIS A 141 -11.73 -22.55 -4.26
CA HIS A 141 -10.59 -22.56 -5.18
C HIS A 141 -9.35 -21.92 -4.55
N PRO A 142 -8.56 -22.62 -3.70
CA PRO A 142 -7.43 -22.05 -2.98
C PRO A 142 -6.36 -21.43 -3.89
N HIS A 143 -6.21 -21.94 -5.11
CA HIS A 143 -5.24 -21.44 -6.10
C HIS A 143 -5.59 -20.07 -6.67
N ARG A 144 -6.82 -19.56 -6.40
CA ARG A 144 -7.25 -18.19 -6.76
C ARG A 144 -7.12 -17.21 -5.60
N TYR A 145 -6.68 -17.71 -4.43
CA TYR A 145 -6.43 -16.86 -3.29
C TYR A 145 -5.11 -16.09 -3.46
N CYS A 146 -5.17 -14.79 -3.33
CA CYS A 146 -4.02 -13.90 -3.35
C CYS A 146 -4.27 -12.74 -2.37
N LEU A 147 -3.26 -11.95 -2.06
CA LEU A 147 -3.41 -10.73 -1.26
C LEU A 147 -2.87 -9.53 -2.05
N PRO A 148 -3.66 -8.47 -2.22
CA PRO A 148 -5.07 -8.34 -1.80
C PRO A 148 -5.96 -9.39 -2.45
N ILE A 149 -6.99 -9.80 -1.71
CA ILE A 149 -7.98 -10.76 -2.26
C ILE A 149 -8.81 -10.09 -3.36
N ALA A 150 -9.11 -10.80 -4.43
CA ALA A 150 -10.00 -10.30 -5.49
C ALA A 150 -11.41 -10.00 -4.94
N LYS A 151 -11.96 -8.83 -5.25
CA LYS A 151 -13.22 -8.30 -4.68
C LYS A 151 -14.28 -8.01 -5.73
#